data_07b036652ec2a2104960249473c77255
#
_entry.id   07b036652ec2a2104960249473c77255
#
_cell.length_a   1.000
_cell.length_b   1.000
_cell.length_c   1.000
_cell.angle_alpha   90.00
_cell.angle_beta   90.00
_cell.angle_gamma   90.00
#
_symmetry.space_group_name_H-M   'P 1'
#
loop_
_entity.id
_entity.type
_entity.pdbx_description
1 polymer ?
#
loop_
_entity_poly.entity_id
_entity_poly.type
_entity_poly.pdbx_seq_one_letter_code
_entity_poly.pdbx_strand_id
1 'polypeptide(L)'
;MALDDREPAAHLALGRARALGGQPQRGIDHLRNALRLDASFAQGHFALGQALCYVCRPEEGIAAINEAFRLSPRDPHLWTFYNMVAIAHYQSGRFAQAAEAARASLRQENATFWPAMVLAASLGAMERSDEAGSAVANLLRRRPDMTVKTARAEFYFGSVPVMPEDFIDRFVRDLHRAGLPD
;
A
#
# COMPACT_ATOMS: atom_id res chain seq x y z
N MET A 1 -28.38 0.84 14.31
CA MET A 1 -28.13 2.19 13.82
C MET A 1 -27.91 2.05 12.31
N ALA A 2 -28.86 2.55 11.49
CA ALA A 2 -28.69 2.57 10.04
C ALA A 2 -27.62 3.64 9.72
N LEU A 3 -26.68 3.28 8.86
CA LEU A 3 -25.72 4.25 8.34
C LEU A 3 -26.48 5.23 7.43
N ASP A 4 -26.23 6.52 7.58
CA ASP A 4 -26.80 7.52 6.69
C ASP A 4 -26.13 7.41 5.31
N ASP A 5 -26.90 6.99 4.31
CA ASP A 5 -26.43 6.80 2.93
C ASP A 5 -25.97 8.12 2.25
N ARG A 6 -26.14 9.25 2.94
CA ARG A 6 -25.73 10.59 2.47
C ARG A 6 -24.42 11.07 3.08
N GLU A 7 -23.79 10.27 3.93
CA GLU A 7 -22.56 10.69 4.61
C GLU A 7 -21.31 10.07 3.94
N PRO A 8 -20.40 10.90 3.39
CA PRO A 8 -19.16 10.41 2.77
C PRO A 8 -18.30 9.54 3.70
N ALA A 9 -18.24 9.90 4.99
CA ALA A 9 -17.48 9.16 5.99
C ALA A 9 -18.05 7.75 6.25
N ALA A 10 -19.36 7.57 6.19
CA ALA A 10 -19.99 6.25 6.31
C ALA A 10 -19.61 5.34 5.13
N HIS A 11 -19.66 5.88 3.91
CA HIS A 11 -19.22 5.18 2.71
C HIS A 11 -17.71 4.88 2.73
N LEU A 12 -16.87 5.80 3.25
CA LEU A 12 -15.45 5.55 3.45
C LEU A 12 -15.21 4.35 4.39
N ALA A 13 -15.89 4.33 5.54
CA ALA A 13 -15.74 3.26 6.54
C ALA A 13 -16.17 1.90 5.97
N LEU A 14 -17.33 1.85 5.31
CA LEU A 14 -17.81 0.64 4.64
C LEU A 14 -16.88 0.19 3.51
N GLY A 15 -16.41 1.14 2.69
CA GLY A 15 -15.51 0.85 1.59
C GLY A 15 -14.21 0.21 2.06
N ARG A 16 -13.58 0.76 3.10
CA ARG A 16 -12.38 0.18 3.72
C ARG A 16 -12.64 -1.20 4.33
N ALA A 17 -13.72 -1.34 5.11
CA ALA A 17 -14.07 -2.61 5.73
C ALA A 17 -14.33 -3.71 4.68
N ARG A 18 -15.00 -3.40 3.58
CA ARG A 18 -15.24 -4.34 2.48
C ARG A 18 -13.97 -4.69 1.74
N ALA A 19 -13.10 -3.71 1.45
CA ALA A 19 -11.85 -3.95 0.74
C ALA A 19 -10.93 -4.89 1.53
N LEU A 20 -10.77 -4.67 2.84
CA LEU A 20 -9.96 -5.53 3.72
C LEU A 20 -10.63 -6.86 4.02
N GLY A 21 -11.95 -6.92 4.03
CA GLY A 21 -12.73 -8.15 4.29
C GLY A 21 -12.93 -9.05 3.08
N GLY A 22 -12.07 -8.95 2.05
CA GLY A 22 -12.10 -9.84 0.87
C GLY A 22 -13.22 -9.51 -0.14
N GLN A 23 -13.82 -8.32 -0.06
CA GLN A 23 -14.82 -7.83 -1.01
C GLN A 23 -14.37 -6.51 -1.66
N PRO A 24 -13.16 -6.45 -2.26
CA PRO A 24 -12.56 -5.18 -2.67
C PRO A 24 -13.38 -4.47 -3.73
N GLN A 25 -14.06 -5.18 -4.62
CA GLN A 25 -14.90 -4.54 -5.64
C GLN A 25 -16.07 -3.78 -4.99
N ARG A 26 -16.76 -4.38 -4.00
CA ARG A 26 -17.79 -3.69 -3.23
C ARG A 26 -17.23 -2.52 -2.43
N GLY A 27 -15.99 -2.67 -1.94
CA GLY A 27 -15.25 -1.59 -1.29
C GLY A 27 -15.08 -0.39 -2.22
N ILE A 28 -14.61 -0.63 -3.45
CA ILE A 28 -14.44 0.39 -4.50
C ILE A 28 -15.76 1.12 -4.80
N ASP A 29 -16.87 0.39 -4.87
CA ASP A 29 -18.18 0.99 -5.15
C ASP A 29 -18.61 1.95 -4.03
N HIS A 30 -18.43 1.58 -2.76
CA HIS A 30 -18.66 2.47 -1.63
C HIS A 30 -17.74 3.70 -1.65
N LEU A 31 -16.45 3.51 -1.94
CA LEU A 31 -15.49 4.62 -2.00
C LEU A 31 -15.82 5.60 -3.12
N ARG A 32 -16.28 5.11 -4.27
CA ARG A 32 -16.79 5.96 -5.35
C ARG A 32 -18.06 6.73 -4.93
N ASN A 33 -18.94 6.10 -4.16
CA ASN A 33 -20.11 6.80 -3.59
C ASN A 33 -19.69 7.90 -2.62
N ALA A 34 -18.70 7.66 -1.74
CA ALA A 34 -18.15 8.71 -0.88
C ALA A 34 -17.67 9.92 -1.69
N LEU A 35 -16.94 9.68 -2.78
CA LEU A 35 -16.40 10.74 -3.66
C LEU A 35 -17.47 11.42 -4.52
N ARG A 36 -18.58 10.75 -4.81
CA ARG A 36 -19.73 11.37 -5.48
C ARG A 36 -20.46 12.34 -4.53
N LEU A 37 -20.46 12.05 -3.25
CA LEU A 37 -21.05 12.93 -2.21
C LEU A 37 -20.14 14.10 -1.85
N ASP A 38 -18.81 13.85 -1.80
CA ASP A 38 -17.80 14.88 -1.57
C ASP A 38 -16.55 14.58 -2.42
N ALA A 39 -16.42 15.26 -3.55
CA ALA A 39 -15.30 15.13 -4.46
C ALA A 39 -13.98 15.70 -3.89
N SER A 40 -14.03 16.50 -2.83
CA SER A 40 -12.86 17.07 -2.15
C SER A 40 -12.35 16.22 -0.98
N PHE A 41 -12.94 15.04 -0.76
CA PHE A 41 -12.60 14.16 0.35
C PHE A 41 -11.28 13.42 0.13
N ALA A 42 -10.16 14.03 0.52
CA ALA A 42 -8.80 13.50 0.31
C ALA A 42 -8.64 12.03 0.81
N GLN A 43 -9.16 11.72 2.00
CA GLN A 43 -9.12 10.36 2.55
C GLN A 43 -9.96 9.36 1.74
N GLY A 44 -11.02 9.82 1.09
CA GLY A 44 -11.81 9.03 0.15
C GLY A 44 -11.00 8.65 -1.10
N HIS A 45 -10.28 9.60 -1.67
CA HIS A 45 -9.38 9.37 -2.81
C HIS A 45 -8.24 8.43 -2.45
N PHE A 46 -7.60 8.61 -1.29
CA PHE A 46 -6.56 7.69 -0.83
C PHE A 46 -7.09 6.26 -0.64
N ALA A 47 -8.23 6.11 0.04
CA ALA A 47 -8.83 4.79 0.27
C ALA A 47 -9.26 4.11 -1.04
N LEU A 48 -9.76 4.87 -2.02
CA LEU A 48 -10.06 4.36 -3.35
C LEU A 48 -8.79 3.86 -4.05
N GLY A 49 -7.72 4.65 -4.03
CA GLY A 49 -6.43 4.26 -4.60
C GLY A 49 -5.88 3.00 -3.96
N GLN A 50 -5.96 2.88 -2.63
CA GLN A 50 -5.57 1.69 -1.88
C GLN A 50 -6.39 0.46 -2.29
N ALA A 51 -7.71 0.57 -2.36
CA ALA A 51 -8.59 -0.53 -2.77
C ALA A 51 -8.34 -0.96 -4.23
N LEU A 52 -8.02 -0.02 -5.12
CA LEU A 52 -7.64 -0.31 -6.51
C LEU A 52 -6.32 -1.08 -6.58
N CYS A 53 -5.33 -0.74 -5.76
CA CYS A 53 -4.09 -1.52 -5.64
C CYS A 53 -4.36 -2.94 -5.13
N TYR A 54 -5.30 -3.14 -4.23
CA TYR A 54 -5.65 -4.48 -3.74
C TYR A 54 -6.22 -5.39 -4.82
N VAL A 55 -6.80 -4.83 -5.88
CA VAL A 55 -7.28 -5.60 -7.06
C VAL A 55 -6.35 -5.49 -8.26
N CYS A 56 -5.09 -5.16 -8.06
CA CYS A 56 -4.07 -5.00 -9.09
C CYS A 56 -4.48 -4.07 -10.26
N ARG A 57 -5.07 -2.91 -9.91
CA ARG A 57 -5.35 -1.79 -10.83
C ARG A 57 -4.45 -0.60 -10.50
N PRO A 58 -3.11 -0.75 -10.65
CA PRO A 58 -2.14 0.20 -10.11
C PRO A 58 -2.23 1.59 -10.73
N GLU A 59 -2.51 1.70 -12.02
CA GLU A 59 -2.57 3.01 -12.70
C GLU A 59 -3.74 3.87 -12.19
N GLU A 60 -4.90 3.24 -12.00
CA GLU A 60 -6.04 3.92 -11.41
C GLU A 60 -5.81 4.22 -9.93
N GLY A 61 -5.12 3.32 -9.24
CA GLY A 61 -4.70 3.52 -7.85
C GLY A 61 -3.80 4.76 -7.70
N ILE A 62 -2.76 4.88 -8.54
CA ILE A 62 -1.87 6.05 -8.56
C ILE A 62 -2.66 7.33 -8.86
N ALA A 63 -3.56 7.32 -9.84
CA ALA A 63 -4.36 8.48 -10.19
C ALA A 63 -5.21 8.98 -9.01
N ALA A 64 -5.88 8.06 -8.30
CA ALA A 64 -6.66 8.41 -7.12
C ALA A 64 -5.78 8.93 -5.96
N ILE A 65 -4.61 8.32 -5.71
CA ILE A 65 -3.70 8.79 -4.67
C ILE A 65 -3.11 10.16 -5.01
N ASN A 66 -2.82 10.44 -6.27
CA ASN A 66 -2.35 11.75 -6.70
C ASN A 66 -3.39 12.85 -6.41
N GLU A 67 -4.67 12.54 -6.56
CA GLU A 67 -5.74 13.46 -6.18
C GLU A 67 -5.78 13.67 -4.66
N ALA A 68 -5.55 12.64 -3.86
CA ALA A 68 -5.40 12.78 -2.41
C ALA A 68 -4.22 13.69 -2.04
N PHE A 69 -3.06 13.56 -2.70
CA PHE A 69 -1.91 14.47 -2.50
C PHE A 69 -2.26 15.91 -2.83
N ARG A 70 -2.98 16.14 -3.94
CA ARG A 70 -3.40 17.48 -4.36
C ARG A 70 -4.33 18.13 -3.33
N LEU A 71 -5.27 17.36 -2.77
CA LEU A 71 -6.28 17.84 -1.82
C LEU A 71 -5.71 18.00 -0.41
N SER A 72 -4.75 17.18 0.01
CA SER A 72 -4.15 17.20 1.34
C SER A 72 -2.62 17.08 1.30
N PRO A 73 -1.90 18.12 0.82
CA PRO A 73 -0.44 18.06 0.64
C PRO A 73 0.35 18.03 1.95
N ARG A 74 -0.30 18.26 3.08
CA ARG A 74 0.29 18.20 4.44
C ARG A 74 -0.44 17.19 5.32
N ASP A 75 -0.99 16.13 4.73
CA ASP A 75 -1.66 15.09 5.49
C ASP A 75 -0.68 14.44 6.48
N PRO A 76 -1.06 14.26 7.76
CA PRO A 76 -0.17 13.63 8.75
C PRO A 76 0.18 12.18 8.41
N HIS A 77 -0.53 11.55 7.47
CA HIS A 77 -0.30 10.19 7.00
C HIS A 77 0.31 10.14 5.59
N LEU A 78 1.02 11.17 5.12
CA LEU A 78 1.64 11.20 3.79
C LEU A 78 2.53 9.98 3.51
N TRP A 79 3.15 9.40 4.53
CA TRP A 79 3.94 8.17 4.35
C TRP A 79 3.10 7.03 3.76
N THR A 80 1.79 6.93 4.11
CA THR A 80 0.92 5.87 3.56
C THR A 80 0.61 6.12 2.09
N PHE A 81 0.48 7.39 1.68
CA PHE A 81 0.24 7.76 0.28
C PHE A 81 1.44 7.35 -0.58
N TYR A 82 2.65 7.76 -0.18
CA TYR A 82 3.89 7.36 -0.86
C TYR A 82 4.09 5.85 -0.87
N ASN A 83 3.77 5.17 0.24
CA ASN A 83 3.89 3.71 0.33
C ASN A 83 2.96 3.00 -0.66
N MET A 84 1.71 3.46 -0.80
CA MET A 84 0.77 2.87 -1.76
C MET A 84 1.18 3.15 -3.21
N VAL A 85 1.73 4.33 -3.51
CA VAL A 85 2.33 4.63 -4.82
C VAL A 85 3.51 3.68 -5.09
N ALA A 86 4.36 3.41 -4.09
CA ALA A 86 5.46 2.46 -4.21
C ALA A 86 4.95 1.04 -4.53
N ILE A 87 3.91 0.57 -3.83
CA ILE A 87 3.28 -0.73 -4.09
C ILE A 87 2.69 -0.76 -5.51
N ALA A 88 2.01 0.27 -5.95
CA ALA A 88 1.43 0.36 -7.29
C ALA A 88 2.51 0.32 -8.39
N HIS A 89 3.63 1.02 -8.22
CA HIS A 89 4.77 0.93 -9.13
C HIS A 89 5.39 -0.46 -9.12
N TYR A 90 5.53 -1.08 -7.94
CA TYR A 90 6.03 -2.46 -7.84
C TYR A 90 5.11 -3.43 -8.58
N GLN A 91 3.78 -3.31 -8.45
CA GLN A 91 2.80 -4.12 -9.19
C GLN A 91 3.00 -4.03 -10.70
N SER A 92 3.28 -2.83 -11.20
CA SER A 92 3.50 -2.57 -12.63
C SER A 92 4.90 -2.95 -13.11
N GLY A 93 5.76 -3.55 -12.28
CA GLY A 93 7.15 -3.87 -12.62
C GLY A 93 8.07 -2.64 -12.73
N ARG A 94 7.62 -1.47 -12.33
CA ARG A 94 8.40 -0.23 -12.32
C ARG A 94 9.21 -0.12 -11.03
N PHE A 95 10.13 -1.06 -10.81
CA PHE A 95 10.83 -1.23 -9.55
C PHE A 95 11.69 -0.03 -9.14
N ALA A 96 12.29 0.69 -10.10
CA ALA A 96 13.04 1.91 -9.80
C ALA A 96 12.14 3.00 -9.21
N GLN A 97 10.96 3.24 -9.81
CA GLN A 97 9.97 4.19 -9.30
C GLN A 97 9.37 3.72 -7.96
N ALA A 98 9.16 2.42 -7.80
CA ALA A 98 8.74 1.84 -6.52
C ALA A 98 9.76 2.13 -5.40
N ALA A 99 11.06 1.95 -5.68
CA ALA A 99 12.13 2.25 -4.73
C ALA A 99 12.18 3.76 -4.40
N GLU A 100 12.01 4.65 -5.38
CA GLU A 100 11.96 6.10 -5.16
C GLU A 100 10.78 6.51 -4.27
N ALA A 101 9.58 6.02 -4.57
CA ALA A 101 8.39 6.30 -3.78
C ALA A 101 8.52 5.74 -2.35
N ALA A 102 9.09 4.53 -2.18
CA ALA A 102 9.36 3.95 -0.87
C ALA A 102 10.36 4.80 -0.06
N ARG A 103 11.43 5.32 -0.70
CA ARG A 103 12.34 6.27 -0.05
C ARG A 103 11.65 7.58 0.34
N ALA A 104 10.75 8.10 -0.51
CA ALA A 104 9.95 9.27 -0.19
C ALA A 104 9.05 9.03 1.04
N SER A 105 8.44 7.84 1.11
CA SER A 105 7.67 7.42 2.27
C SER A 105 8.51 7.35 3.55
N LEU A 106 9.73 6.78 3.47
CA LEU A 106 10.65 6.66 4.62
C LEU A 106 11.14 8.01 5.16
N ARG A 107 11.10 9.07 4.35
CA ARG A 107 11.45 10.44 4.80
C ARG A 107 10.32 11.13 5.55
N GLN A 108 9.11 10.58 5.53
CA GLN A 108 8.00 11.16 6.27
C GLN A 108 8.08 10.77 7.75
N GLU A 109 7.62 11.67 8.61
CA GLU A 109 7.43 11.37 10.02
C GLU A 109 6.44 10.21 10.18
N ASN A 110 6.62 9.43 11.23
CA ASN A 110 5.75 8.29 11.55
C ASN A 110 5.72 7.15 10.51
N ALA A 111 6.63 7.11 9.54
CA ALA A 111 6.74 6.00 8.60
C ALA A 111 7.03 4.69 9.34
N THR A 112 6.21 3.67 9.09
CA THR A 112 6.35 2.34 9.69
C THR A 112 7.42 1.50 8.96
N PHE A 113 7.41 0.17 9.19
CA PHE A 113 8.28 -0.78 8.49
C PHE A 113 7.87 -1.02 7.02
N TRP A 114 6.61 -0.76 6.65
CA TRP A 114 6.08 -1.05 5.32
C TRP A 114 6.90 -0.45 4.17
N PRO A 115 7.28 0.84 4.18
CA PRO A 115 8.08 1.40 3.09
C PRO A 115 9.48 0.78 2.99
N ALA A 116 10.08 0.37 4.12
CA ALA A 116 11.36 -0.32 4.11
C ALA A 116 11.24 -1.71 3.46
N MET A 117 10.11 -2.39 3.71
CA MET A 117 9.81 -3.68 3.09
C MET A 117 9.61 -3.54 1.57
N VAL A 118 8.86 -2.54 1.11
CA VAL A 118 8.67 -2.27 -0.33
C VAL A 118 9.98 -1.87 -1.00
N LEU A 119 10.82 -1.08 -0.33
CA LEU A 119 12.14 -0.69 -0.83
C LEU A 119 13.03 -1.93 -1.01
N ALA A 120 13.11 -2.79 -0.01
CA ALA A 120 13.90 -4.02 -0.06
C ALA A 120 13.44 -4.94 -1.20
N ALA A 121 12.13 -5.20 -1.32
CA ALA A 121 11.58 -6.01 -2.41
C ALA A 121 11.88 -5.42 -3.80
N SER A 122 11.73 -4.08 -3.94
CA SER A 122 12.01 -3.41 -5.22
C SER A 122 13.48 -3.50 -5.63
N LEU A 123 14.40 -3.38 -4.66
CA LEU A 123 15.84 -3.50 -4.91
C LEU A 123 16.24 -4.96 -5.16
N GLY A 124 15.62 -5.92 -4.48
CA GLY A 124 15.79 -7.35 -4.74
C GLY A 124 15.31 -7.75 -6.13
N ALA A 125 14.18 -7.20 -6.59
CA ALA A 125 13.70 -7.40 -7.96
C ALA A 125 14.62 -6.82 -9.04
N MET A 126 15.42 -5.80 -8.71
CA MET A 126 16.42 -5.19 -9.58
C MET A 126 17.83 -5.81 -9.42
N GLU A 127 17.99 -6.81 -8.55
CA GLU A 127 19.28 -7.46 -8.23
C GLU A 127 20.36 -6.48 -7.74
N ARG A 128 19.95 -5.36 -7.09
CA ARG A 128 20.86 -4.35 -6.52
C ARG A 128 21.29 -4.76 -5.11
N SER A 129 22.11 -5.79 -5.00
CA SER A 129 22.39 -6.52 -3.76
C SER A 129 22.85 -5.64 -2.59
N ASP A 130 23.78 -4.70 -2.79
CA ASP A 130 24.32 -3.84 -1.71
C ASP A 130 23.25 -2.90 -1.14
N GLU A 131 22.45 -2.30 -2.02
CA GLU A 131 21.36 -1.42 -1.60
C GLU A 131 20.20 -2.22 -1.00
N ALA A 132 19.91 -3.39 -1.54
CA ALA A 132 18.91 -4.31 -1.01
C ALA A 132 19.26 -4.75 0.42
N GLY A 133 20.50 -5.16 0.67
CA GLY A 133 20.99 -5.48 2.01
C GLY A 133 20.86 -4.31 2.99
N SER A 134 21.17 -3.08 2.54
CA SER A 134 20.98 -1.88 3.34
C SER A 134 19.50 -1.61 3.66
N ALA A 135 18.62 -1.87 2.71
CA ALA A 135 17.16 -1.73 2.91
C ALA A 135 16.62 -2.80 3.88
N VAL A 136 17.09 -4.04 3.78
CA VAL A 136 16.75 -5.12 4.73
C VAL A 136 17.25 -4.76 6.14
N ALA A 137 18.47 -4.25 6.29
CA ALA A 137 18.97 -3.80 7.58
C ALA A 137 18.11 -2.67 8.18
N ASN A 138 17.60 -1.76 7.34
CA ASN A 138 16.64 -0.74 7.78
C ASN A 138 15.30 -1.35 8.21
N LEU A 139 14.79 -2.33 7.45
CA LEU A 139 13.58 -3.06 7.78
C LEU A 139 13.71 -3.75 9.14
N LEU A 140 14.79 -4.48 9.36
CA LEU A 140 15.04 -5.23 10.61
C LEU A 140 15.26 -4.32 11.83
N ARG A 141 15.79 -3.10 11.65
CA ARG A 141 15.81 -2.10 12.74
C ARG A 141 14.42 -1.65 13.18
N ARG A 142 13.46 -1.60 12.25
CA ARG A 142 12.06 -1.19 12.50
C ARG A 142 11.20 -2.35 13.00
N ARG A 143 11.49 -3.54 12.52
CA ARG A 143 10.77 -4.78 12.81
C ARG A 143 11.79 -5.93 12.93
N PRO A 144 12.40 -6.14 14.12
CA PRO A 144 13.47 -7.13 14.32
C PRO A 144 13.08 -8.59 14.07
N ASP A 145 11.80 -8.91 14.21
CA ASP A 145 11.22 -10.24 14.01
C ASP A 145 10.78 -10.50 12.56
N MET A 146 11.11 -9.58 11.64
CA MET A 146 10.70 -9.72 10.24
C MET A 146 11.50 -10.83 9.54
N THR A 147 10.79 -11.76 8.92
CA THR A 147 11.27 -12.84 8.08
C THR A 147 10.43 -12.89 6.81
N VAL A 148 10.82 -13.68 5.82
CA VAL A 148 10.00 -13.91 4.62
C VAL A 148 8.61 -14.42 4.99
N LYS A 149 8.54 -15.33 5.96
CA LYS A 149 7.28 -15.88 6.47
C LYS A 149 6.39 -14.82 7.13
N THR A 150 6.95 -13.98 8.02
CA THR A 150 6.18 -12.93 8.68
C THR A 150 5.82 -11.80 7.71
N ALA A 151 6.68 -11.46 6.76
CA ALA A 151 6.38 -10.52 5.69
C ALA A 151 5.18 -10.96 4.83
N ARG A 152 5.09 -12.27 4.53
CA ARG A 152 3.93 -12.83 3.86
C ARG A 152 2.64 -12.60 4.66
N ALA A 153 2.69 -12.85 5.96
CA ALA A 153 1.53 -12.73 6.85
C ALA A 153 0.98 -11.29 6.93
N GLU A 154 1.81 -10.27 6.69
CA GLU A 154 1.39 -8.87 6.67
C GLU A 154 0.38 -8.55 5.53
N PHE A 155 0.33 -9.39 4.48
CA PHE A 155 -0.63 -9.26 3.39
C PHE A 155 -1.99 -9.91 3.66
N TYR A 156 -2.24 -10.34 4.89
CA TYR A 156 -3.51 -10.97 5.26
C TYR A 156 -4.23 -10.16 6.34
N PHE A 157 -5.54 -10.03 6.19
CA PHE A 157 -6.43 -9.57 7.25
C PHE A 157 -7.17 -10.78 7.83
N GLY A 158 -6.71 -11.28 8.96
CA GLY A 158 -7.10 -12.61 9.43
C GLY A 158 -6.60 -13.70 8.47
N SER A 159 -7.52 -14.45 7.89
CA SER A 159 -7.21 -15.48 6.88
C SER A 159 -7.45 -15.01 5.44
N VAL A 160 -7.81 -13.74 5.23
CA VAL A 160 -8.16 -13.20 3.91
C VAL A 160 -6.96 -12.44 3.34
N PRO A 161 -6.40 -12.84 2.18
CA PRO A 161 -5.37 -12.07 1.53
C PRO A 161 -5.96 -10.74 1.03
N VAL A 162 -5.26 -9.64 1.31
CA VAL A 162 -5.67 -8.30 0.85
C VAL A 162 -5.17 -8.01 -0.58
N MET A 163 -4.27 -8.85 -1.08
CA MET A 163 -3.75 -8.79 -2.45
C MET A 163 -3.76 -10.20 -3.07
N PRO A 164 -3.74 -10.32 -4.41
CA PRO A 164 -3.65 -11.61 -5.08
C PRO A 164 -2.41 -12.40 -4.68
N GLU A 165 -2.53 -13.71 -4.57
CA GLU A 165 -1.45 -14.60 -4.10
C GLU A 165 -0.21 -14.54 -5.00
N ASP A 166 -0.37 -14.42 -6.30
CA ASP A 166 0.74 -14.30 -7.26
C ASP A 166 1.56 -13.01 -7.02
N PHE A 167 0.90 -11.92 -6.62
CA PHE A 167 1.59 -10.71 -6.18
C PHE A 167 2.37 -10.97 -4.89
N ILE A 168 1.73 -11.59 -3.89
CA ILE A 168 2.35 -11.88 -2.59
C ILE A 168 3.57 -12.79 -2.78
N ASP A 169 3.43 -13.86 -3.58
CA ASP A 169 4.52 -14.80 -3.91
C ASP A 169 5.71 -14.10 -4.56
N ARG A 170 5.45 -13.22 -5.51
CA ARG A 170 6.51 -12.43 -6.16
C ARG A 170 7.19 -11.51 -5.15
N PHE A 171 6.41 -10.82 -4.35
CA PHE A 171 6.92 -9.83 -3.40
C PHE A 171 7.83 -10.47 -2.33
N VAL A 172 7.41 -11.58 -1.73
CA VAL A 172 8.22 -12.28 -0.71
C VAL A 172 9.46 -12.93 -1.30
N ARG A 173 9.38 -13.46 -2.54
CA ARG A 173 10.54 -13.96 -3.28
C ARG A 173 11.58 -12.86 -3.51
N ASP A 174 11.15 -11.65 -3.86
CA ASP A 174 12.06 -10.53 -4.09
C ASP A 174 12.62 -9.98 -2.76
N LEU A 175 11.89 -10.08 -1.64
CA LEU A 175 12.43 -9.84 -0.31
C LEU A 175 13.52 -10.86 0.08
N HIS A 176 13.32 -12.13 -0.22
CA HIS A 176 14.33 -13.16 0.00
C HIS A 176 15.58 -12.88 -0.84
N ARG A 177 15.44 -12.49 -2.12
CA ARG A 177 16.56 -12.05 -2.97
C ARG A 177 17.29 -10.84 -2.42
N ALA A 178 16.58 -9.95 -1.73
CA ALA A 178 17.16 -8.80 -1.03
C ALA A 178 17.98 -9.18 0.22
N GLY A 179 17.92 -10.43 0.66
CA GLY A 179 18.62 -10.94 1.84
C GLY A 179 17.77 -10.95 3.12
N LEU A 180 16.44 -10.85 3.03
CA LEU A 180 15.58 -11.05 4.20
C LEU A 180 15.63 -12.53 4.61
N PRO A 181 15.84 -12.88 5.90
CA PRO A 181 15.87 -14.26 6.37
C PRO A 181 14.48 -14.94 6.24
N ASP A 182 14.50 -16.31 6.19
CA ASP A 182 13.30 -17.16 6.12
C ASP A 182 12.47 -17.16 7.40
#